data_6a13d0569bf06e13f1afbecfaee66db2
#
_entry.id   6a13d0569bf06e13f1afbecfaee66db2
#
_cell.length_a   1.000
_cell.length_b   1.000
_cell.length_c   1.000
_cell.angle_alpha   90.00
_cell.angle_beta   90.00
_cell.angle_gamma   90.00
#
_symmetry.space_group_name_H-M   'P 1'
#
loop_
_entity.id
_entity.type
_entity.pdbx_description
1 polymer ?
#
loop_
_entity_poly.entity_id
_entity_poly.type
_entity_poly.pdbx_seq_one_letter_code
_entity_poly.pdbx_strand_id
1 'polypeptide(L)'
;MERTRDEVVRILHDRGASSVAEVAEEVGVSAGAVRRHLDLMIAEGLVEQRLERQPRGRPVTRYFLSEEGEERSAAAHYHRLLERIYPALSRLSEDAVSGKDGRAVLATMFEGVADEIARSYAGRVQGAVLDQRVTEVANALKEEGILSDVVEEPGQFRLRNLACPYRSTAEGAHAACAADRRTIELLLGESVEQVMTIVEGSPTCEYLVSKLIDEPVRGASDAARVGGQDD
;
A
#
# COMPACT_ATOMS: atom_id res chain seq x y z
N MET A 1 -22.30 -14.82 -9.76
CA MET A 1 -21.13 -15.69 -10.07
C MET A 1 -19.89 -14.87 -10.42
N GLU A 2 -20.04 -13.79 -11.16
CA GLU A 2 -18.95 -12.87 -11.50
C GLU A 2 -18.32 -12.22 -10.25
N ARG A 3 -19.12 -11.68 -9.36
CA ARG A 3 -18.69 -11.03 -8.11
C ARG A 3 -17.79 -11.90 -7.22
N THR A 4 -18.08 -13.20 -7.08
CA THR A 4 -17.25 -14.13 -6.30
C THR A 4 -15.91 -14.40 -6.97
N ARG A 5 -15.90 -14.45 -8.30
CA ARG A 5 -14.66 -14.62 -9.07
C ARG A 5 -13.75 -13.41 -8.92
N ASP A 6 -14.28 -12.21 -9.06
CA ASP A 6 -13.53 -10.95 -8.92
C ASP A 6 -12.95 -10.83 -7.51
N GLU A 7 -13.71 -11.26 -6.49
CA GLU A 7 -13.25 -11.30 -5.11
C GLU A 7 -12.10 -12.29 -4.91
N VAL A 8 -12.15 -13.47 -5.53
CA VAL A 8 -11.05 -14.45 -5.50
C VAL A 8 -9.80 -13.87 -6.16
N VAL A 9 -9.94 -13.24 -7.33
CA VAL A 9 -8.82 -12.59 -8.03
C VAL A 9 -8.20 -11.51 -7.15
N ARG A 10 -9.02 -10.66 -6.54
CA ARG A 10 -8.58 -9.61 -5.63
C ARG A 10 -7.79 -10.17 -4.44
N ILE A 11 -8.28 -11.24 -3.81
CA ILE A 11 -7.59 -11.87 -2.67
C ILE A 11 -6.24 -12.44 -3.10
N LEU A 12 -6.18 -13.13 -4.25
CA LEU A 12 -4.93 -13.67 -4.76
C LEU A 12 -3.94 -12.57 -5.14
N HIS A 13 -4.44 -11.44 -5.65
CA HIS A 13 -3.62 -10.26 -5.94
C HIS A 13 -3.08 -9.62 -4.66
N ASP A 14 -3.95 -9.37 -3.67
CA ASP A 14 -3.61 -8.66 -2.44
C ASP A 14 -2.73 -9.47 -1.49
N ARG A 15 -2.93 -10.80 -1.41
CA ARG A 15 -2.24 -11.69 -0.46
C ARG A 15 -1.16 -12.57 -1.10
N GLY A 16 -1.14 -12.64 -2.42
CA GLY A 16 -0.29 -13.60 -3.11
C GLY A 16 -0.79 -15.04 -2.94
N ALA A 17 0.13 -16.00 -2.82
CA ALA A 17 -0.17 -17.42 -2.77
C ALA A 17 -1.06 -17.80 -1.57
N SER A 18 -2.30 -18.22 -1.84
CA SER A 18 -3.33 -18.56 -0.83
C SER A 18 -3.90 -19.95 -1.03
N SER A 19 -4.34 -20.61 0.04
CA SER A 19 -5.06 -21.88 -0.02
C SER A 19 -6.55 -21.67 -0.28
N VAL A 20 -7.25 -22.71 -0.72
CA VAL A 20 -8.71 -22.69 -0.87
C VAL A 20 -9.42 -22.31 0.43
N ALA A 21 -8.89 -22.76 1.58
CA ALA A 21 -9.51 -22.49 2.88
C ALA A 21 -9.42 -21.00 3.25
N GLU A 22 -8.24 -20.39 3.08
CA GLU A 22 -8.00 -18.98 3.35
C GLU A 22 -8.87 -18.09 2.45
N VAL A 23 -8.95 -18.41 1.15
CA VAL A 23 -9.80 -17.66 0.21
C VAL A 23 -11.28 -17.83 0.57
N ALA A 24 -11.72 -19.04 0.93
CA ALA A 24 -13.11 -19.32 1.27
C ALA A 24 -13.56 -18.58 2.54
N GLU A 25 -12.68 -18.51 3.54
CA GLU A 25 -12.92 -17.76 4.77
C GLU A 25 -13.09 -16.27 4.50
N GLU A 26 -12.23 -15.69 3.67
CA GLU A 26 -12.27 -14.25 3.38
C GLU A 26 -13.44 -13.84 2.48
N VAL A 27 -13.75 -14.65 1.45
CA VAL A 27 -14.91 -14.38 0.58
C VAL A 27 -16.24 -14.68 1.28
N GLY A 28 -16.23 -15.50 2.33
CA GLY A 28 -17.45 -15.93 3.03
C GLY A 28 -18.27 -16.95 2.25
N VAL A 29 -17.63 -17.78 1.42
CA VAL A 29 -18.29 -18.84 0.62
C VAL A 29 -17.70 -20.22 0.93
N SER A 30 -18.33 -21.30 0.45
CA SER A 30 -17.81 -22.65 0.68
C SER A 30 -16.49 -22.89 -0.06
N ALA A 31 -15.60 -23.72 0.52
CA ALA A 31 -14.37 -24.15 -0.12
C ALA A 31 -14.60 -24.84 -1.49
N GLY A 32 -15.75 -25.51 -1.67
CA GLY A 32 -16.14 -26.12 -2.94
C GLY A 32 -16.44 -25.08 -4.02
N ALA A 33 -17.08 -23.97 -3.65
CA ALA A 33 -17.36 -22.86 -4.57
C ALA A 33 -16.06 -22.17 -5.00
N VAL A 34 -15.15 -21.88 -4.06
CA VAL A 34 -13.83 -21.31 -4.35
C VAL A 34 -13.03 -22.24 -5.28
N ARG A 35 -12.97 -23.55 -4.97
CA ARG A 35 -12.23 -24.49 -5.81
C ARG A 35 -12.72 -24.48 -7.25
N ARG A 36 -14.04 -24.46 -7.46
CA ARG A 36 -14.61 -24.38 -8.80
C ARG A 36 -14.17 -23.12 -9.56
N HIS A 37 -14.12 -21.97 -8.89
CA HIS A 37 -13.63 -20.73 -9.51
C HIS A 37 -12.14 -20.81 -9.83
N LEU A 38 -11.33 -21.34 -8.91
CA LEU A 38 -9.90 -21.55 -9.12
C LEU A 38 -9.63 -22.51 -10.29
N ASP A 39 -10.34 -23.64 -10.38
CA ASP A 39 -10.19 -24.60 -11.47
C ASP A 39 -10.52 -23.96 -12.85
N LEU A 40 -11.56 -23.13 -12.91
CA LEU A 40 -11.90 -22.36 -14.12
C LEU A 40 -10.81 -21.36 -14.49
N MET A 41 -10.29 -20.61 -13.50
CA MET A 41 -9.24 -19.63 -13.73
C MET A 41 -7.90 -20.28 -14.09
N ILE A 42 -7.61 -21.47 -13.59
CA ILE A 42 -6.45 -22.26 -14.05
C ILE A 42 -6.62 -22.67 -15.52
N ALA A 43 -7.81 -23.14 -15.90
CA ALA A 43 -8.09 -23.48 -17.29
C ALA A 43 -8.02 -22.29 -18.24
N GLU A 44 -8.27 -21.08 -17.75
CA GLU A 44 -8.13 -19.82 -18.47
C GLU A 44 -6.71 -19.23 -18.43
N GLY A 45 -5.77 -19.87 -17.71
CA GLY A 45 -4.39 -19.39 -17.59
C GLY A 45 -4.18 -18.25 -16.62
N LEU A 46 -5.19 -17.85 -15.83
CA LEU A 46 -5.14 -16.71 -14.92
C LEU A 46 -4.60 -17.02 -13.54
N VAL A 47 -4.68 -18.29 -13.14
CA VAL A 47 -4.25 -18.79 -11.83
C VAL A 47 -3.32 -19.96 -12.03
N GLU A 48 -2.26 -20.00 -11.25
CA GLU A 48 -1.35 -21.13 -11.13
C GLU A 48 -1.48 -21.74 -9.74
N GLN A 49 -1.01 -22.99 -9.62
CA GLN A 49 -1.00 -23.69 -8.34
C GLN A 49 0.35 -24.36 -8.08
N ARG A 50 0.74 -24.39 -6.81
CA ARG A 50 1.90 -25.15 -6.36
C ARG A 50 1.59 -25.92 -5.09
N LEU A 51 2.23 -27.06 -4.92
CA LEU A 51 2.12 -27.86 -3.70
C LEU A 51 3.18 -27.39 -2.70
N GLU A 52 2.76 -26.89 -1.56
CA GLU A 52 3.64 -26.45 -0.48
C GLU A 52 3.69 -27.49 0.63
N ARG A 53 4.90 -27.96 0.97
CA ARG A 53 5.10 -28.90 2.08
C ARG A 53 5.01 -28.16 3.40
N GLN A 54 4.17 -28.65 4.29
CA GLN A 54 4.05 -28.13 5.65
C GLN A 54 5.08 -28.83 6.56
N PRO A 55 5.62 -28.13 7.58
CA PRO A 55 6.51 -28.75 8.59
C PRO A 55 5.86 -29.91 9.33
N ARG A 56 4.54 -29.87 9.48
CA ARG A 56 3.69 -30.94 10.04
C ARG A 56 2.36 -30.97 9.29
N GLY A 57 1.91 -32.19 8.91
CA GLY A 57 0.64 -32.37 8.23
C GLY A 57 0.77 -32.70 6.74
N ARG A 58 -0.37 -32.68 6.04
CA ARG A 58 -0.41 -32.90 4.58
C ARG A 58 0.05 -31.65 3.83
N PRO A 59 0.70 -31.82 2.66
CA PRO A 59 0.99 -30.71 1.78
C PRO A 59 -0.28 -29.93 1.44
N VAL A 60 -0.16 -28.60 1.34
CA VAL A 60 -1.26 -27.70 0.99
C VAL A 60 -1.04 -27.16 -0.41
N THR A 61 -2.07 -27.17 -1.24
CA THR A 61 -2.03 -26.50 -2.53
C THR A 61 -2.23 -25.01 -2.33
N ARG A 62 -1.27 -24.22 -2.81
CA ARG A 62 -1.33 -22.78 -2.87
C ARG A 62 -1.66 -22.34 -4.29
N TYR A 63 -2.54 -21.37 -4.41
CA TYR A 63 -2.99 -20.75 -5.65
C TYR A 63 -2.51 -19.30 -5.69
N PHE A 64 -2.06 -18.86 -6.84
CA PHE A 64 -1.58 -17.50 -7.07
C PHE A 64 -1.90 -17.08 -8.50
N LEU A 65 -1.94 -15.78 -8.76
CA LEU A 65 -2.17 -15.27 -10.11
C LEU A 65 -0.96 -15.61 -10.98
N SER A 66 -1.23 -16.05 -12.21
CA SER A 66 -0.21 -16.11 -13.27
C SER A 66 0.17 -14.69 -13.70
N GLU A 67 1.19 -14.55 -14.55
CA GLU A 67 1.56 -13.26 -15.16
C GLU A 67 0.35 -12.63 -15.88
N GLU A 68 -0.41 -13.41 -16.67
CA GLU A 68 -1.63 -12.93 -17.32
C GLU A 68 -2.74 -12.59 -16.32
N GLY A 69 -2.84 -13.34 -15.21
CA GLY A 69 -3.76 -13.04 -14.12
C GLY A 69 -3.44 -11.73 -13.41
N GLU A 70 -2.17 -11.46 -13.16
CA GLU A 70 -1.69 -10.20 -12.59
C GLU A 70 -1.98 -9.02 -13.52
N GLU A 71 -1.69 -9.15 -14.82
CA GLU A 71 -1.99 -8.11 -15.81
C GLU A 71 -3.48 -7.81 -15.88
N ARG A 72 -4.34 -8.83 -15.87
CA ARG A 72 -5.80 -8.65 -15.85
C ARG A 72 -6.29 -8.01 -14.56
N SER A 73 -5.75 -8.41 -13.42
CA SER A 73 -6.07 -7.79 -12.12
C SER A 73 -5.63 -6.33 -12.11
N ALA A 74 -4.45 -6.04 -12.65
CA ALA A 74 -3.90 -4.70 -12.76
C ALA A 74 -4.76 -3.78 -13.64
N ALA A 75 -5.55 -4.31 -14.58
CA ALA A 75 -6.36 -3.48 -15.48
C ALA A 75 -7.33 -2.55 -14.72
N ALA A 76 -7.93 -3.01 -13.62
CA ALA A 76 -8.78 -2.18 -12.79
C ALA A 76 -8.00 -1.06 -12.08
N HIS A 77 -6.76 -1.36 -11.67
CA HIS A 77 -5.87 -0.39 -11.04
C HIS A 77 -5.33 0.63 -12.06
N TYR A 78 -5.03 0.19 -13.29
CA TYR A 78 -4.68 1.10 -14.38
C TYR A 78 -5.80 2.07 -14.72
N HIS A 79 -7.04 1.60 -14.73
CA HIS A 79 -8.19 2.49 -14.94
C HIS A 79 -8.25 3.59 -13.87
N ARG A 80 -8.16 3.21 -12.60
CA ARG A 80 -8.09 4.18 -11.49
C ARG A 80 -6.91 5.12 -11.60
N LEU A 81 -5.73 4.59 -11.93
CA LEU A 81 -4.55 5.43 -12.14
C LEU A 81 -4.80 6.48 -13.24
N LEU A 82 -5.39 6.10 -14.37
CA LEU A 82 -5.74 7.02 -15.43
C LEU A 82 -6.75 8.08 -14.97
N GLU A 83 -7.75 7.70 -14.17
CA GLU A 83 -8.69 8.65 -13.58
C GLU A 83 -8.00 9.66 -12.65
N ARG A 84 -6.89 9.31 -12.02
CA ARG A 84 -6.08 10.20 -11.17
C ARG A 84 -5.08 11.02 -11.97
N ILE A 85 -4.45 10.43 -12.98
CA ILE A 85 -3.48 11.10 -13.87
C ILE A 85 -4.13 12.26 -14.60
N TYR A 86 -5.34 12.07 -15.16
CA TYR A 86 -5.98 13.09 -15.99
C TYR A 86 -6.19 14.42 -15.26
N PRO A 87 -6.80 14.47 -14.05
CA PRO A 87 -6.89 15.70 -13.28
C PRO A 87 -5.53 16.26 -12.86
N ALA A 88 -4.56 15.40 -12.54
CA ALA A 88 -3.22 15.83 -12.15
C ALA A 88 -2.52 16.55 -13.31
N LEU A 89 -2.54 15.96 -14.52
CA LEU A 89 -2.01 16.58 -15.74
C LEU A 89 -2.71 17.91 -16.07
N SER A 90 -4.05 17.94 -15.95
CA SER A 90 -4.84 19.13 -16.27
C SER A 90 -4.56 20.34 -15.35
N ARG A 91 -3.94 20.10 -14.21
CA ARG A 91 -3.56 21.14 -13.24
C ARG A 91 -2.11 21.58 -13.36
N LEU A 92 -1.30 20.93 -14.19
CA LEU A 92 0.08 21.37 -14.41
C LEU A 92 0.07 22.75 -15.08
N SER A 93 0.71 23.71 -14.43
CA SER A 93 0.95 25.04 -15.00
C SER A 93 2.19 25.02 -15.89
N GLU A 94 2.32 26.02 -16.76
CA GLU A 94 3.52 26.20 -17.56
C GLU A 94 4.77 26.31 -16.68
N ASP A 95 4.72 27.04 -15.59
CA ASP A 95 5.82 27.19 -14.64
C ASP A 95 6.21 25.85 -13.98
N ALA A 96 5.24 24.96 -13.76
CA ALA A 96 5.49 23.67 -13.15
C ALA A 96 6.29 22.72 -14.05
N VAL A 97 6.29 22.93 -15.37
CA VAL A 97 6.93 22.05 -16.36
C VAL A 97 8.04 22.74 -17.15
N SER A 98 8.08 24.07 -17.18
CA SER A 98 9.05 24.83 -17.95
C SER A 98 10.49 24.51 -17.53
N GLY A 99 11.34 24.19 -18.50
CA GLY A 99 12.74 23.84 -18.30
C GLY A 99 12.99 22.48 -17.64
N LYS A 100 11.95 21.69 -17.38
CA LYS A 100 12.06 20.32 -16.85
C LYS A 100 12.16 19.29 -17.96
N ASP A 101 12.95 18.26 -17.74
CA ASP A 101 12.94 17.07 -18.58
C ASP A 101 11.71 16.18 -18.33
N GLY A 102 11.49 15.17 -19.16
CA GLY A 102 10.32 14.30 -19.07
C GLY A 102 10.23 13.56 -17.73
N ARG A 103 11.37 13.22 -17.09
CA ARG A 103 11.40 12.55 -15.80
C ARG A 103 10.93 13.49 -14.68
N ALA A 104 11.37 14.73 -14.70
CA ALA A 104 10.96 15.74 -13.73
C ALA A 104 9.49 16.12 -13.91
N VAL A 105 8.98 16.18 -15.16
CA VAL A 105 7.55 16.38 -15.45
C VAL A 105 6.73 15.21 -14.92
N LEU A 106 7.18 13.97 -15.13
CA LEU A 106 6.52 12.77 -14.63
C LEU A 106 6.45 12.77 -13.09
N ALA A 107 7.54 13.14 -12.42
CA ALA A 107 7.55 13.27 -10.95
C ALA A 107 6.54 14.30 -10.47
N THR A 108 6.51 15.49 -11.08
CA THR A 108 5.53 16.54 -10.73
C THR A 108 4.09 16.09 -10.96
N MET A 109 3.83 15.35 -12.03
CA MET A 109 2.50 14.77 -12.30
C MET A 109 2.10 13.77 -11.20
N PHE A 110 3.00 12.87 -10.80
CA PHE A 110 2.72 11.89 -9.74
C PHE A 110 2.56 12.53 -8.36
N GLU A 111 3.25 13.64 -8.06
CA GLU A 111 2.94 14.46 -6.89
C GLU A 111 1.49 14.95 -6.92
N GLY A 112 1.02 15.41 -8.08
CA GLY A 112 -0.38 15.80 -8.28
C GLY A 112 -1.37 14.64 -8.11
N VAL A 113 -0.99 13.42 -8.49
CA VAL A 113 -1.78 12.20 -8.25
C VAL A 113 -1.89 11.94 -6.75
N ALA A 114 -0.79 12.02 -6.00
CA ALA A 114 -0.79 11.84 -4.55
C ALA A 114 -1.71 12.87 -3.86
N ASP A 115 -1.64 14.13 -4.25
CA ASP A 115 -2.49 15.20 -3.72
C ASP A 115 -3.98 14.96 -4.04
N GLU A 116 -4.30 14.39 -5.20
CA GLU A 116 -5.68 14.06 -5.59
C GLU A 116 -6.25 12.92 -4.75
N ILE A 117 -5.47 11.86 -4.57
CA ILE A 117 -5.86 10.72 -3.73
C ILE A 117 -6.04 11.20 -2.29
N ALA A 118 -5.07 11.92 -1.73
CA ALA A 118 -5.16 12.44 -0.38
C ALA A 118 -6.41 13.30 -0.16
N ARG A 119 -6.73 14.22 -1.09
CA ARG A 119 -7.96 15.02 -1.03
C ARG A 119 -9.23 14.18 -1.08
N SER A 120 -9.25 13.14 -1.89
CA SER A 120 -10.42 12.26 -2.03
C SER A 120 -10.73 11.50 -0.74
N TYR A 121 -9.70 11.17 0.05
CA TYR A 121 -9.83 10.37 1.27
C TYR A 121 -9.71 11.18 2.58
N ALA A 122 -9.35 12.46 2.52
CA ALA A 122 -9.18 13.30 3.72
C ALA A 122 -10.41 13.29 4.65
N GLY A 123 -11.62 13.26 4.10
CA GLY A 123 -12.86 13.19 4.88
C GLY A 123 -13.10 11.84 5.59
N ARG A 124 -12.32 10.81 5.25
CA ARG A 124 -12.41 9.46 5.83
C ARG A 124 -11.32 9.20 6.89
N VAL A 125 -10.36 10.10 7.02
CA VAL A 125 -9.27 10.03 7.99
C VAL A 125 -9.49 11.15 9.00
N GLN A 126 -10.11 10.83 10.13
CA GLN A 126 -10.52 11.78 11.16
C GLN A 126 -10.05 11.39 12.57
N GLY A 127 -9.28 10.33 12.69
CA GLY A 127 -8.79 9.82 13.96
C GLY A 127 -7.96 10.85 14.72
N ALA A 128 -8.28 11.06 16.00
CA ALA A 128 -7.58 12.01 16.85
C ALA A 128 -6.17 11.56 17.22
N VAL A 129 -5.93 10.24 17.26
CA VAL A 129 -4.65 9.63 17.61
C VAL A 129 -4.08 8.87 16.41
N LEU A 130 -2.75 8.72 16.38
CA LEU A 130 -2.04 8.11 15.27
C LEU A 130 -2.57 6.69 14.94
N ASP A 131 -2.81 5.85 15.94
CA ASP A 131 -3.30 4.47 15.76
C ASP A 131 -4.62 4.41 14.97
N GLN A 132 -5.54 5.34 15.27
CA GLN A 132 -6.81 5.45 14.54
C GLN A 132 -6.56 5.92 13.10
N ARG A 133 -5.74 6.98 12.92
CA ARG A 133 -5.41 7.49 11.58
C ARG A 133 -4.75 6.43 10.71
N VAL A 134 -3.79 5.66 11.26
CA VAL A 134 -3.13 4.56 10.55
C VAL A 134 -4.14 3.53 10.06
N THR A 135 -5.09 3.13 10.91
CA THR A 135 -6.15 2.18 10.54
C THR A 135 -7.05 2.75 9.44
N GLU A 136 -7.48 4.00 9.57
CA GLU A 136 -8.34 4.67 8.59
C GLU A 136 -7.64 4.85 7.24
N VAL A 137 -6.36 5.24 7.25
CA VAL A 137 -5.52 5.36 6.05
C VAL A 137 -5.34 4.01 5.37
N ALA A 138 -5.03 2.96 6.13
CA ALA A 138 -4.87 1.62 5.57
C ALA A 138 -6.14 1.15 4.86
N ASN A 139 -7.31 1.35 5.48
CA ASN A 139 -8.60 0.99 4.89
C ASN A 139 -8.90 1.80 3.61
N ALA A 140 -8.59 3.10 3.63
CA ALA A 140 -8.79 3.98 2.47
C ALA A 140 -7.87 3.59 1.31
N LEU A 141 -6.58 3.38 1.57
CA LEU A 141 -5.57 3.10 0.56
C LEU A 141 -5.58 1.65 0.05
N LYS A 142 -6.24 0.74 0.77
CA LYS A 142 -6.53 -0.60 0.26
C LYS A 142 -7.40 -0.56 -1.00
N GLU A 143 -8.33 0.37 -1.07
CA GLU A 143 -9.18 0.58 -2.25
C GLU A 143 -8.38 1.05 -3.46
N GLU A 144 -7.30 1.81 -3.25
CA GLU A 144 -6.40 2.30 -4.30
C GLU A 144 -5.29 1.27 -4.66
N GLY A 145 -5.19 0.16 -3.93
CA GLY A 145 -4.12 -0.82 -4.11
C GLY A 145 -2.74 -0.34 -3.62
N ILE A 146 -2.70 0.72 -2.82
CA ILE A 146 -1.44 1.31 -2.28
C ILE A 146 -1.01 0.56 -1.01
N LEU A 147 -1.95 0.08 -0.19
CA LEU A 147 -1.67 -0.69 1.02
C LEU A 147 -2.50 -1.98 1.06
N SER A 148 -1.90 -3.03 1.60
CA SER A 148 -2.57 -4.32 1.82
C SER A 148 -2.89 -4.54 3.29
N ASP A 149 -1.92 -4.29 4.18
CA ASP A 149 -2.08 -4.47 5.61
C ASP A 149 -1.20 -3.51 6.45
N VAL A 150 -1.43 -3.55 7.77
CA VAL A 150 -0.66 -2.80 8.76
C VAL A 150 -0.27 -3.75 9.89
N VAL A 151 0.99 -3.68 10.30
CA VAL A 151 1.51 -4.39 11.47
C VAL A 151 1.96 -3.37 12.50
N GLU A 152 1.46 -3.49 13.72
CA GLU A 152 1.94 -2.70 14.84
C GLU A 152 3.21 -3.34 15.41
N GLU A 153 4.25 -2.53 15.53
CA GLU A 153 5.56 -2.92 16.10
C GLU A 153 5.88 -2.02 17.32
N PRO A 154 6.82 -2.43 18.16
CA PRO A 154 7.27 -1.57 19.26
C PRO A 154 7.80 -0.24 18.74
N GLY A 155 7.13 0.86 19.06
CA GLY A 155 7.54 2.22 18.70
C GLY A 155 7.22 2.66 17.26
N GLN A 156 6.58 1.83 16.44
CA GLN A 156 6.25 2.17 15.05
C GLN A 156 5.09 1.35 14.49
N PHE A 157 4.55 1.81 13.36
CA PHE A 157 3.70 1.02 12.48
C PHE A 157 4.47 0.65 11.22
N ARG A 158 4.29 -0.57 10.76
CA ARG A 158 4.75 -1.05 9.45
C ARG A 158 3.55 -1.23 8.54
N LEU A 159 3.47 -0.39 7.51
CA LEU A 159 2.44 -0.46 6.49
C LEU A 159 3.01 -1.23 5.30
N ARG A 160 2.27 -2.20 4.75
CA ARG A 160 2.76 -3.07 3.69
C ARG A 160 1.82 -3.08 2.49
N ASN A 161 2.43 -3.16 1.32
CA ASN A 161 1.75 -3.57 0.11
C ASN A 161 2.38 -4.85 -0.44
N LEU A 162 1.58 -5.88 -0.64
CA LEU A 162 2.00 -7.21 -1.10
C LEU A 162 2.00 -7.32 -2.63
N ALA A 163 1.36 -6.39 -3.33
CA ALA A 163 1.26 -6.36 -4.77
C ALA A 163 1.48 -4.93 -5.29
N CYS A 164 2.22 -4.78 -6.38
CA CYS A 164 2.39 -3.48 -7.03
C CYS A 164 1.55 -3.44 -8.30
N PRO A 165 0.45 -2.67 -8.33
CA PRO A 165 -0.39 -2.58 -9.53
C PRO A 165 0.32 -1.90 -10.72
N TYR A 166 1.45 -1.27 -10.48
CA TYR A 166 2.22 -0.50 -11.47
C TYR A 166 3.60 -1.09 -11.75
N ARG A 167 3.85 -2.36 -11.37
CA ARG A 167 5.18 -2.97 -11.42
C ARG A 167 5.88 -2.78 -12.76
N SER A 168 5.20 -3.10 -13.86
CA SER A 168 5.76 -2.98 -15.20
C SER A 168 6.09 -1.55 -15.64
N THR A 169 5.39 -0.55 -15.10
CA THR A 169 5.61 0.88 -15.42
C THR A 169 6.52 1.57 -14.41
N ALA A 170 6.58 1.08 -13.17
CA ALA A 170 7.38 1.66 -12.10
C ALA A 170 8.87 1.28 -12.20
N GLU A 171 9.23 0.17 -12.87
CA GLU A 171 10.61 -0.25 -13.10
C GLU A 171 11.45 0.81 -13.85
N GLY A 172 10.81 1.65 -14.67
CA GLY A 172 11.48 2.73 -15.41
C GLY A 172 11.52 4.08 -14.69
N ALA A 173 10.67 4.30 -13.69
CA ALA A 173 10.59 5.56 -12.97
C ALA A 173 9.90 5.37 -11.60
N HIS A 174 10.65 5.59 -10.52
CA HIS A 174 10.15 5.46 -9.13
C HIS A 174 9.12 6.56 -8.73
N ALA A 175 8.62 7.34 -9.70
CA ALA A 175 7.67 8.42 -9.43
C ALA A 175 6.37 7.93 -8.79
N ALA A 176 5.85 6.76 -9.22
CA ALA A 176 4.67 6.14 -8.60
C ALA A 176 4.95 5.73 -7.14
N CYS A 177 6.12 5.14 -6.86
CA CYS A 177 6.50 4.76 -5.49
C CYS A 177 6.62 5.99 -4.56
N ALA A 178 7.17 7.09 -5.08
CA ALA A 178 7.23 8.35 -4.35
C ALA A 178 5.84 8.95 -4.11
N ALA A 179 4.92 8.80 -5.06
CA ALA A 179 3.53 9.24 -4.92
C ALA A 179 2.79 8.44 -3.85
N ASP A 180 2.97 7.12 -3.80
CA ASP A 180 2.35 6.27 -2.77
C ASP A 180 2.81 6.70 -1.37
N ARG A 181 4.13 6.87 -1.16
CA ARG A 181 4.68 7.38 0.10
C ARG A 181 4.09 8.75 0.46
N ARG A 182 4.09 9.69 -0.49
CA ARG A 182 3.54 11.04 -0.30
C ARG A 182 2.04 11.00 0.05
N THR A 183 1.27 10.12 -0.57
CA THR A 183 -0.15 9.95 -0.26
C THR A 183 -0.35 9.52 1.20
N ILE A 184 0.46 8.57 1.66
CA ILE A 184 0.42 8.10 3.05
C ILE A 184 0.79 9.25 4.01
N GLU A 185 1.87 9.99 3.72
CA GLU A 185 2.30 11.16 4.50
C GLU A 185 1.21 12.22 4.59
N LEU A 186 0.58 12.57 3.48
CA LEU A 186 -0.49 13.58 3.42
C LEU A 186 -1.72 13.18 4.23
N LEU A 187 -2.10 11.91 4.21
CA LEU A 187 -3.26 11.41 4.95
C LEU A 187 -2.98 11.23 6.44
N LEU A 188 -1.79 10.77 6.80
CA LEU A 188 -1.41 10.59 8.21
C LEU A 188 -1.08 11.91 8.91
N GLY A 189 -0.53 12.90 8.17
CA GLY A 189 0.06 14.09 8.74
C GLY A 189 1.41 13.83 9.43
N GLU A 190 2.06 12.70 9.13
CA GLU A 190 3.32 12.25 9.70
C GLU A 190 4.32 11.90 8.59
N SER A 191 5.61 11.99 8.88
CA SER A 191 6.63 11.52 7.94
C SER A 191 6.68 10.00 7.87
N VAL A 192 6.95 9.49 6.66
CA VAL A 192 6.93 8.07 6.35
C VAL A 192 8.24 7.67 5.70
N GLU A 193 8.90 6.68 6.26
CA GLU A 193 10.11 6.09 5.69
C GLU A 193 9.74 4.88 4.82
N GLN A 194 10.09 4.91 3.54
CA GLN A 194 9.98 3.76 2.64
C GLN A 194 11.23 2.89 2.74
N VAL A 195 11.10 1.69 3.28
CA VAL A 195 12.25 0.81 3.59
C VAL A 195 12.44 -0.32 2.58
N MET A 196 11.38 -0.70 1.86
CA MET A 196 11.42 -1.74 0.83
C MET A 196 10.49 -1.40 -0.33
N THR A 197 10.88 -1.78 -1.55
CA THR A 197 10.04 -1.66 -2.74
C THR A 197 10.04 -2.93 -3.59
N ILE A 198 8.88 -3.29 -4.13
CA ILE A 198 8.73 -4.41 -5.07
C ILE A 198 9.53 -4.16 -6.35
N VAL A 199 9.65 -2.91 -6.75
CA VAL A 199 10.38 -2.48 -7.96
C VAL A 199 11.88 -2.72 -7.84
N GLU A 200 12.43 -2.70 -6.61
CA GLU A 200 13.83 -3.01 -6.30
C GLU A 200 14.06 -4.50 -5.99
N GLY A 201 13.05 -5.34 -6.24
CA GLY A 201 13.14 -6.79 -6.09
C GLY A 201 12.72 -7.33 -4.73
N SER A 202 12.19 -6.50 -3.83
CA SER A 202 11.62 -6.96 -2.57
C SER A 202 10.27 -7.66 -2.80
N PRO A 203 9.87 -8.60 -1.93
CA PRO A 203 8.56 -9.24 -2.03
C PRO A 203 7.40 -8.29 -1.69
N THR A 204 7.68 -7.19 -1.01
CA THR A 204 6.69 -6.21 -0.53
C THR A 204 7.21 -4.78 -0.70
N CYS A 205 6.29 -3.80 -0.80
CA CYS A 205 6.62 -2.42 -0.46
C CYS A 205 6.31 -2.21 1.01
N GLU A 206 7.23 -1.60 1.75
CA GLU A 206 7.08 -1.37 3.19
C GLU A 206 7.40 0.08 3.56
N TYR A 207 6.54 0.61 4.43
CA TYR A 207 6.63 1.98 4.93
C TYR A 207 6.59 1.94 6.46
N LEU A 208 7.46 2.71 7.11
CA LEU A 208 7.51 2.85 8.55
C LEU A 208 6.97 4.21 8.97
N VAL A 209 6.13 4.20 9.99
CA VAL A 209 5.58 5.38 10.65
C VAL A 209 5.94 5.28 12.13
N SER A 210 6.78 6.20 12.61
CA SER A 210 7.19 6.22 14.02
C SER A 210 6.00 6.64 14.91
N LYS A 211 5.78 5.91 15.98
CA LYS A 211 4.97 6.39 17.10
C LYS A 211 5.80 7.45 17.81
N LEU A 212 5.40 8.72 17.74
CA LEU A 212 6.01 9.74 18.58
C LEU A 212 5.82 9.32 20.04
N ILE A 213 6.90 8.88 20.66
CA ILE A 213 6.95 8.83 22.13
C ILE A 213 6.97 10.30 22.51
N ASP A 214 5.90 10.81 23.08
CA ASP A 214 5.92 12.05 23.85
C ASP A 214 6.94 11.85 24.99
N GLU A 215 8.23 12.07 24.69
CA GLU A 215 9.18 12.27 25.77
C GLU A 215 8.76 13.59 26.43
N PRO A 216 8.38 13.58 27.72
CA PRO A 216 8.13 14.81 28.42
C PRO A 216 9.44 15.60 28.35
N VAL A 217 9.37 16.78 27.77
CA VAL A 217 10.45 17.78 27.80
C VAL A 217 10.92 17.85 29.25
N ARG A 218 12.05 17.22 29.54
CA ARG A 218 12.71 17.36 30.85
C ARG A 218 13.03 18.82 31.00
N GLY A 219 12.22 19.48 31.84
CA GLY A 219 12.28 20.88 32.10
C GLY A 219 13.70 21.32 32.44
N ALA A 220 14.14 22.34 31.76
CA ALA A 220 15.24 23.18 32.18
C ALA A 220 14.85 23.86 33.50
N SER A 221 15.14 23.19 34.62
CA SER A 221 15.14 23.82 35.95
C SER A 221 16.22 23.16 36.79
N ASP A 222 17.44 23.66 36.65
CA ASP A 222 18.42 23.74 37.75
C ASP A 222 19.67 24.53 37.26
N ALA A 223 19.47 25.83 37.11
CA ALA A 223 20.61 26.74 37.01
C ALA A 223 20.28 28.09 37.64
N ALA A 224 19.89 28.06 38.92
CA ALA A 224 19.83 29.30 39.71
C ALA A 224 19.88 28.99 41.19
N ARG A 225 21.04 28.53 41.70
CA ARG A 225 21.42 28.60 43.09
C ARG A 225 22.90 28.27 43.28
N VAL A 226 23.78 29.24 42.99
CA VAL A 226 25.06 29.38 43.71
C VAL A 226 25.46 30.84 43.54
N GLY A 227 25.58 31.54 44.62
CA GLY A 227 26.22 32.86 44.61
C GLY A 227 25.58 33.84 45.58
N GLY A 228 25.75 33.63 46.84
CA GLY A 228 25.53 34.63 47.86
C GLY A 228 26.21 34.24 49.12
N GLN A 229 27.32 34.86 49.38
CA GLN A 229 27.89 35.29 50.63
C GLN A 229 29.38 35.15 50.59
N ASP A 230 30.08 36.27 50.63
CA ASP A 230 30.85 36.70 51.77
C ASP A 230 31.60 38.01 51.46
N ASP A 231 31.49 38.92 52.48
CA ASP A 231 32.20 40.16 52.82
C ASP A 231 32.22 41.33 51.83
#